data_9b66a56528fcd0ce312445548841757c
#
_entry.id   9b66a56528fcd0ce312445548841757c
#
_cell.length_a   1.000
_cell.length_b   1.000
_cell.length_c   1.000
_cell.angle_alpha   90.00
_cell.angle_beta   90.00
_cell.angle_gamma   90.00
#
_symmetry.space_group_name_H-M   'P 1'
#
loop_
_entity.id
_entity.type
_entity.pdbx_description
1 polymer ?
#
loop_
_entity_poly.entity_id
_entity_poly.type
_entity_poly.pdbx_seq_one_letter_code
_entity_poly.pdbx_strand_id
1 'polypeptide(L)'
;MNKIATAAEPGKERDELRSAGRTNASVPTWSEDATATHYGWLSRLRSYFILAPLIWAYTIILGTVSLICSVVDRDGRIQHNFARFWSWLVMKTILSPVKVAGGNNISGADHSNSRARVYAVTHASALDIPILYVYLPFQFRIIFKSELLAYPFVGWHLKRSGQVCINQQNPAASIGAIKSALRSLRRGLPLVIFPEGGRTRDGKIQPFLPGAFFLAIKAQADIVPIALVDTFDLLPMNTYHIRCQPLEMRVGEPISTAGLTVQDTDKVSATVKAAIETLQSAPRMM
;
A
#
# COMPACT_ATOMS: atom_id res chain seq x y z
N MET A 1 61.53 -23.12 11.91
CA MET A 1 61.35 -21.74 12.41
C MET A 1 59.89 -21.38 12.20
N ASN A 2 59.12 -21.51 13.30
CA ASN A 2 57.69 -21.24 13.35
C ASN A 2 57.43 -19.73 13.45
N LYS A 3 56.58 -19.16 12.56
CA LYS A 3 55.92 -17.86 12.78
C LYS A 3 54.49 -18.11 13.27
N ILE A 4 54.31 -17.79 14.53
CA ILE A 4 53.02 -17.79 15.22
C ILE A 4 52.23 -16.59 14.69
N ALA A 5 51.04 -16.85 14.12
CA ALA A 5 50.08 -15.83 13.77
C ALA A 5 49.37 -15.36 15.07
N THR A 6 49.48 -14.10 15.42
CA THR A 6 48.81 -13.46 16.55
C THR A 6 47.34 -13.37 16.26
N ALA A 7 46.51 -13.96 17.12
CA ALA A 7 45.06 -13.84 17.11
C ALA A 7 44.64 -12.40 17.48
N ALA A 8 43.76 -11.82 16.68
CA ALA A 8 43.14 -10.52 16.95
C ALA A 8 42.20 -10.61 18.16
N GLU A 9 42.30 -9.64 19.06
CA GLU A 9 41.49 -9.55 20.27
C GLU A 9 40.00 -9.32 19.95
N PRO A 10 39.07 -10.11 20.53
CA PRO A 10 37.64 -10.01 20.23
C PRO A 10 36.93 -8.77 20.83
N GLY A 11 37.66 -7.91 21.53
CA GLY A 11 37.13 -6.69 22.14
C GLY A 11 37.01 -5.49 21.19
N LYS A 12 37.94 -5.35 20.26
CA LYS A 12 37.99 -4.18 19.35
C LYS A 12 36.90 -4.17 18.29
N GLU A 13 36.52 -5.33 17.79
CA GLU A 13 35.48 -5.48 16.77
C GLU A 13 34.06 -5.17 17.30
N ARG A 14 33.82 -5.36 18.63
CA ARG A 14 32.55 -4.99 19.27
C ARG A 14 32.41 -3.50 19.50
N ASP A 15 33.50 -2.79 19.72
CA ASP A 15 33.45 -1.34 19.96
C ASP A 15 33.35 -0.58 18.63
N GLU A 16 33.92 -1.07 17.54
CA GLU A 16 33.73 -0.49 16.20
C GLU A 16 32.29 -0.66 15.69
N LEU A 17 31.64 -1.80 15.96
CA LEU A 17 30.23 -2.01 15.63
C LEU A 17 29.27 -1.16 16.48
N ARG A 18 29.66 -0.80 17.71
CA ARG A 18 28.88 0.12 18.55
C ARG A 18 29.05 1.60 18.15
N SER A 19 30.20 1.99 17.63
CA SER A 19 30.46 3.34 17.15
C SER A 19 29.82 3.64 15.80
N ALA A 20 29.71 2.63 14.91
CA ALA A 20 29.04 2.75 13.62
C ALA A 20 27.50 2.88 13.73
N GLY A 21 26.90 2.47 14.87
CA GLY A 21 25.45 2.54 15.12
C GLY A 21 24.94 3.87 15.71
N ARG A 22 25.82 4.83 16.03
CA ARG A 22 25.46 6.15 16.53
C ARG A 22 25.73 7.25 15.51
N THR A 23 25.14 7.16 14.34
CA THR A 23 24.88 8.37 13.59
C THR A 23 23.68 9.05 14.27
N ASN A 24 23.96 10.17 14.94
CA ASN A 24 22.94 11.16 15.28
C ASN A 24 22.34 11.66 13.97
N ALA A 25 21.39 10.91 13.43
CA ALA A 25 20.48 11.43 12.44
C ALA A 25 19.68 12.50 13.18
N SER A 26 20.09 13.76 13.03
CA SER A 26 19.28 14.91 13.36
C SER A 26 17.91 14.66 12.74
N VAL A 27 16.88 14.57 13.60
CA VAL A 27 15.48 14.56 13.14
C VAL A 27 15.34 15.78 12.23
N PRO A 28 15.01 15.63 10.95
CA PRO A 28 14.86 16.77 10.08
C PRO A 28 13.75 17.63 10.68
N THR A 29 14.09 18.84 11.11
CA THR A 29 13.11 19.88 11.38
C THR A 29 12.40 20.14 10.05
N TRP A 30 11.13 19.82 10.00
CA TRP A 30 10.29 19.98 8.83
C TRP A 30 10.22 21.47 8.48
N SER A 31 10.93 21.90 7.43
CA SER A 31 10.63 23.16 6.81
C SER A 31 9.25 23.03 6.16
N GLU A 32 8.29 23.80 6.63
CA GLU A 32 6.93 23.90 6.08
C GLU A 32 6.89 24.46 4.64
N ASP A 33 8.02 24.65 3.99
CA ASP A 33 8.20 25.51 2.81
C ASP A 33 8.55 24.75 1.52
N ALA A 34 7.81 23.70 1.17
CA ALA A 34 7.85 23.21 -0.20
C ALA A 34 6.44 22.84 -0.67
N THR A 35 5.85 23.72 -1.48
CA THR A 35 4.51 23.58 -2.10
C THR A 35 3.31 23.92 -1.23
N ALA A 36 3.36 25.01 -0.47
CA ALA A 36 2.16 25.59 0.15
C ALA A 36 1.31 26.27 -0.93
N THR A 37 0.54 25.52 -1.69
CA THR A 37 -0.73 26.06 -2.19
C THR A 37 -1.48 26.54 -0.95
N HIS A 38 -1.74 27.83 -0.84
CA HIS A 38 -2.43 28.46 0.28
C HIS A 38 -3.84 27.94 0.43
N TYR A 39 -3.98 26.73 0.97
CA TYR A 39 -5.29 26.29 1.47
C TYR A 39 -5.59 27.11 2.74
N GLY A 40 -6.55 28.04 2.64
CA GLY A 40 -6.88 28.94 3.71
C GLY A 40 -7.25 28.20 5.00
N TRP A 41 -7.22 28.91 6.12
CA TRP A 41 -7.60 28.42 7.44
C TRP A 41 -9.00 27.76 7.46
N LEU A 42 -9.93 28.19 6.61
CA LEU A 42 -11.26 27.59 6.41
C LEU A 42 -11.17 26.13 5.93
N SER A 43 -10.24 25.80 5.03
CA SER A 43 -10.01 24.43 4.58
C SER A 43 -9.53 23.52 5.71
N ARG A 44 -8.67 24.05 6.58
CA ARG A 44 -8.23 23.33 7.79
C ARG A 44 -9.40 23.12 8.76
N LEU A 45 -10.17 24.17 9.07
CA LEU A 45 -11.36 24.04 9.92
C LEU A 45 -12.35 23.00 9.40
N ARG A 46 -12.69 23.06 8.10
CA ARG A 46 -13.54 22.05 7.46
C ARG A 46 -13.00 20.65 7.68
N SER A 47 -11.69 20.44 7.45
CA SER A 47 -11.08 19.13 7.55
C SER A 47 -11.10 18.57 8.97
N TYR A 48 -10.72 19.39 9.97
CA TYR A 48 -10.62 18.93 11.35
C TYR A 48 -11.98 18.81 12.05
N PHE A 49 -12.93 19.71 11.75
CA PHE A 49 -14.21 19.77 12.47
C PHE A 49 -15.37 19.11 11.73
N ILE A 50 -15.27 18.88 10.41
CA ILE A 50 -16.33 18.25 9.62
C ILE A 50 -15.85 16.93 9.02
N LEU A 51 -14.82 16.96 8.15
CA LEU A 51 -14.47 15.79 7.36
C LEU A 51 -13.88 14.65 8.23
N ALA A 52 -12.90 14.95 9.09
CA ALA A 52 -12.28 13.94 9.93
C ALA A 52 -13.28 13.33 10.94
N PRO A 53 -14.07 14.09 11.72
CA PRO A 53 -15.10 13.51 12.58
C PRO A 53 -16.13 12.65 11.83
N LEU A 54 -16.55 13.08 10.64
CA LEU A 54 -17.52 12.35 9.83
C LEU A 54 -16.93 11.01 9.32
N ILE A 55 -15.69 11.03 8.85
CA ILE A 55 -14.98 9.80 8.43
C ILE A 55 -14.80 8.86 9.63
N TRP A 56 -14.46 9.36 10.81
CA TRP A 56 -14.39 8.56 12.02
C TRP A 56 -15.73 7.97 12.42
N ALA A 57 -16.83 8.74 12.31
CA ALA A 57 -18.17 8.24 12.56
C ALA A 57 -18.52 7.08 11.61
N TYR A 58 -18.25 7.21 10.32
CA TYR A 58 -18.40 6.09 9.35
C TYR A 58 -17.57 4.90 9.74
N THR A 59 -16.33 5.12 10.14
CA THR A 59 -15.41 4.03 10.51
C THR A 59 -15.92 3.26 11.73
N ILE A 60 -16.42 3.96 12.74
CA ILE A 60 -16.97 3.34 13.95
C ILE A 60 -18.25 2.57 13.63
N ILE A 61 -19.22 3.21 12.96
CA ILE A 61 -20.52 2.60 12.67
C ILE A 61 -20.35 1.39 11.74
N LEU A 62 -19.77 1.61 10.56
CA LEU A 62 -19.62 0.54 9.57
C LEU A 62 -18.63 -0.52 10.02
N GLY A 63 -17.58 -0.14 10.74
CA GLY A 63 -16.63 -1.07 11.34
C GLY A 63 -17.30 -1.99 12.35
N THR A 64 -18.15 -1.46 13.21
CA THR A 64 -18.91 -2.26 14.19
C THR A 64 -19.87 -3.24 13.49
N VAL A 65 -20.68 -2.76 12.54
CA VAL A 65 -21.60 -3.63 11.78
C VAL A 65 -20.84 -4.69 10.99
N SER A 66 -19.75 -4.30 10.35
CA SER A 66 -18.86 -5.21 9.62
C SER A 66 -18.31 -6.31 10.52
N LEU A 67 -17.88 -5.98 11.74
CA LEU A 67 -17.37 -6.96 12.71
C LEU A 67 -18.45 -7.95 13.14
N ILE A 68 -19.69 -7.49 13.36
CA ILE A 68 -20.82 -8.38 13.68
C ILE A 68 -21.06 -9.34 12.49
N CYS A 69 -21.14 -8.82 11.27
CA CYS A 69 -21.34 -9.62 10.07
C CYS A 69 -20.17 -10.58 9.78
N SER A 70 -18.97 -10.31 10.32
CA SER A 70 -17.79 -11.15 10.11
C SER A 70 -17.93 -12.57 10.69
N VAL A 71 -18.88 -12.78 11.59
CA VAL A 71 -19.14 -14.11 12.19
C VAL A 71 -19.62 -15.10 11.13
N VAL A 72 -20.40 -14.63 10.15
CA VAL A 72 -20.98 -15.46 9.07
C VAL A 72 -20.17 -15.34 7.77
N ASP A 73 -19.22 -14.42 7.67
CA ASP A 73 -18.46 -14.15 6.45
C ASP A 73 -17.21 -15.07 6.36
N ARG A 74 -17.35 -16.20 5.67
CA ARG A 74 -16.27 -17.17 5.49
C ARG A 74 -15.24 -16.75 4.43
N ASP A 75 -15.66 -16.02 3.40
CA ASP A 75 -14.84 -15.67 2.24
C ASP A 75 -14.33 -14.23 2.27
N GLY A 76 -14.75 -13.44 3.26
CA GLY A 76 -14.44 -12.02 3.38
C GLY A 76 -15.11 -11.14 2.33
N ARG A 77 -16.18 -11.62 1.69
CA ARG A 77 -16.95 -10.84 0.69
C ARG A 77 -17.78 -9.76 1.35
N ILE A 78 -18.45 -10.10 2.44
CA ILE A 78 -19.25 -9.15 3.21
C ILE A 78 -18.34 -8.04 3.73
N GLN A 79 -17.21 -8.41 4.33
CA GLN A 79 -16.18 -7.48 4.81
C GLN A 79 -15.67 -6.56 3.70
N HIS A 80 -15.40 -7.12 2.51
CA HIS A 80 -14.96 -6.34 1.35
C HIS A 80 -16.03 -5.33 0.90
N ASN A 81 -17.31 -5.72 0.88
CA ASN A 81 -18.41 -4.84 0.52
C ASN A 81 -18.60 -3.71 1.53
N PHE A 82 -18.45 -3.98 2.84
CA PHE A 82 -18.43 -2.91 3.85
C PHE A 82 -17.27 -1.95 3.65
N ALA A 83 -16.06 -2.45 3.38
CA ALA A 83 -14.91 -1.61 3.08
C ALA A 83 -15.14 -0.77 1.81
N ARG A 84 -15.74 -1.35 0.77
CA ARG A 84 -16.11 -0.64 -0.47
C ARG A 84 -17.14 0.46 -0.21
N PHE A 85 -18.20 0.17 0.55
CA PHE A 85 -19.22 1.15 0.88
C PHE A 85 -18.68 2.28 1.76
N TRP A 86 -17.86 1.94 2.76
CA TRP A 86 -17.13 2.92 3.57
C TRP A 86 -16.24 3.81 2.70
N SER A 87 -15.47 3.22 1.80
CA SER A 87 -14.60 3.94 0.87
C SER A 87 -15.38 4.88 -0.05
N TRP A 88 -16.53 4.43 -0.55
CA TRP A 88 -17.42 5.24 -1.36
C TRP A 88 -17.94 6.47 -0.57
N LEU A 89 -18.36 6.28 0.67
CA LEU A 89 -18.78 7.39 1.55
C LEU A 89 -17.64 8.37 1.78
N VAL A 90 -16.43 7.87 2.06
CA VAL A 90 -15.24 8.72 2.24
C VAL A 90 -14.98 9.54 0.98
N MET A 91 -14.91 8.91 -0.21
CA MET A 91 -14.66 9.62 -1.46
C MET A 91 -15.73 10.65 -1.80
N LYS A 92 -17.00 10.35 -1.51
CA LYS A 92 -18.11 11.32 -1.64
C LYS A 92 -18.00 12.50 -0.67
N THR A 93 -17.57 12.23 0.56
CA THR A 93 -17.42 13.26 1.60
C THR A 93 -16.27 14.23 1.30
N ILE A 94 -15.15 13.72 0.78
CA ILE A 94 -13.98 14.57 0.47
C ILE A 94 -14.12 15.35 -0.83
N LEU A 95 -15.12 15.01 -1.68
CA LEU A 95 -15.41 15.68 -2.97
C LEU A 95 -14.21 15.74 -3.93
N SER A 96 -13.35 14.71 -3.93
CA SER A 96 -12.20 14.61 -4.82
C SER A 96 -12.53 13.65 -5.97
N PRO A 97 -12.81 14.17 -7.18
CA PRO A 97 -13.10 13.31 -8.33
C PRO A 97 -11.85 12.56 -8.76
N VAL A 98 -12.02 11.30 -9.18
CA VAL A 98 -10.92 10.45 -9.69
C VAL A 98 -11.21 10.10 -11.13
N LYS A 99 -10.30 10.46 -12.04
CA LYS A 99 -10.31 9.99 -13.43
C LYS A 99 -9.51 8.68 -13.52
N VAL A 100 -10.00 7.72 -14.29
CA VAL A 100 -9.33 6.42 -14.47
C VAL A 100 -8.86 6.30 -15.91
N ALA A 101 -7.53 6.11 -16.09
CA ALA A 101 -6.91 5.78 -17.36
C ALA A 101 -6.50 4.31 -17.38
N GLY A 102 -6.55 3.67 -18.53
CA GLY A 102 -6.18 2.25 -18.67
C GLY A 102 -7.15 1.29 -17.98
N GLY A 103 -8.41 1.70 -17.79
CA GLY A 103 -9.43 0.86 -17.13
C GLY A 103 -9.66 -0.50 -17.81
N ASN A 104 -9.37 -0.61 -19.10
CA ASN A 104 -9.42 -1.88 -19.84
C ASN A 104 -8.45 -2.92 -19.28
N ASN A 105 -7.32 -2.52 -18.72
CA ASN A 105 -6.35 -3.41 -18.10
C ASN A 105 -6.87 -4.00 -16.76
N ILE A 106 -7.86 -3.34 -16.16
CA ILE A 106 -8.58 -3.84 -14.97
C ILE A 106 -9.71 -4.77 -15.41
N SER A 107 -10.55 -4.35 -16.37
CA SER A 107 -11.75 -5.04 -16.82
C SER A 107 -11.45 -6.34 -17.61
N GLY A 108 -10.25 -6.47 -18.18
CA GLY A 108 -9.79 -7.68 -18.86
C GLY A 108 -9.51 -8.87 -17.95
N ALA A 109 -9.64 -8.71 -16.63
CA ALA A 109 -9.61 -9.81 -15.68
C ALA A 109 -10.98 -10.47 -15.63
N ASP A 110 -11.32 -11.24 -16.66
CA ASP A 110 -12.44 -12.17 -16.59
C ASP A 110 -12.10 -13.25 -15.58
N HIS A 111 -12.82 -13.25 -14.46
CA HIS A 111 -12.55 -14.12 -13.30
C HIS A 111 -12.74 -15.61 -13.60
N SER A 112 -13.29 -15.96 -14.77
CA SER A 112 -13.58 -17.34 -15.15
C SER A 112 -12.39 -18.08 -15.76
N ASN A 113 -11.39 -17.37 -16.33
CA ASN A 113 -10.29 -18.04 -17.06
C ASN A 113 -8.92 -17.34 -16.94
N SER A 114 -8.78 -16.24 -16.19
CA SER A 114 -7.54 -15.51 -16.09
C SER A 114 -6.74 -15.89 -14.84
N ARG A 115 -5.43 -15.97 -15.02
CA ARG A 115 -4.48 -16.09 -13.90
C ARG A 115 -4.75 -14.97 -12.90
N ALA A 116 -4.61 -15.27 -11.61
CA ALA A 116 -4.67 -14.25 -10.57
C ALA A 116 -3.69 -13.12 -10.88
N ARG A 117 -4.05 -11.89 -10.49
CA ARG A 117 -3.23 -10.70 -10.72
C ARG A 117 -2.77 -10.09 -9.42
N VAL A 118 -1.58 -9.49 -9.46
CA VAL A 118 -1.03 -8.67 -8.38
C VAL A 118 -1.02 -7.22 -8.86
N TYR A 119 -1.73 -6.34 -8.16
CA TYR A 119 -1.79 -4.91 -8.47
C TYR A 119 -0.73 -4.21 -7.63
N ALA A 120 0.31 -3.70 -8.29
CA ALA A 120 1.38 -2.93 -7.66
C ALA A 120 1.07 -1.44 -7.75
N VAL A 121 0.84 -0.80 -6.60
CA VAL A 121 0.26 0.55 -6.52
C VAL A 121 1.21 1.48 -5.78
N THR A 122 1.35 2.74 -6.24
CA THR A 122 2.02 3.80 -5.49
C THR A 122 1.32 4.07 -4.16
N HIS A 123 2.07 4.49 -3.14
CA HIS A 123 1.49 4.76 -1.81
C HIS A 123 1.93 6.11 -1.25
N ALA A 124 1.11 7.12 -1.47
CA ALA A 124 1.39 8.47 -1.02
C ALA A 124 0.43 8.98 0.06
N SER A 125 -0.78 8.39 0.16
CA SER A 125 -1.83 8.86 1.06
C SER A 125 -2.55 7.70 1.75
N ALA A 126 -3.14 7.97 2.92
CA ALA A 126 -4.08 7.03 3.53
C ALA A 126 -5.35 6.85 2.68
N LEU A 127 -5.66 7.82 1.83
CA LEU A 127 -6.81 7.80 0.93
C LEU A 127 -6.60 6.98 -0.35
N ASP A 128 -5.39 6.44 -0.58
CA ASP A 128 -5.12 5.49 -1.66
C ASP A 128 -5.99 4.23 -1.51
N ILE A 129 -6.21 3.77 -0.27
CA ILE A 129 -7.02 2.59 0.02
C ILE A 129 -8.49 2.79 -0.39
N PRO A 130 -9.19 3.87 0.03
CA PRO A 130 -10.51 4.18 -0.47
C PRO A 130 -10.63 4.25 -1.99
N ILE A 131 -9.64 4.84 -2.68
CA ILE A 131 -9.64 4.91 -4.15
C ILE A 131 -9.67 3.51 -4.73
N LEU A 132 -8.80 2.61 -4.27
CA LEU A 132 -8.73 1.24 -4.78
C LEU A 132 -10.01 0.46 -4.53
N TYR A 133 -10.64 0.58 -3.35
CA TYR A 133 -11.91 -0.09 -3.06
C TYR A 133 -13.06 0.40 -3.94
N VAL A 134 -13.07 1.68 -4.34
CA VAL A 134 -14.11 2.25 -5.21
C VAL A 134 -13.90 1.84 -6.66
N TYR A 135 -12.67 1.92 -7.17
CA TYR A 135 -12.39 1.83 -8.59
C TYR A 135 -11.91 0.45 -9.09
N LEU A 136 -11.51 -0.47 -8.20
CA LEU A 136 -11.30 -1.87 -8.58
C LEU A 136 -12.63 -2.64 -8.48
N PRO A 137 -13.17 -3.18 -9.60
CA PRO A 137 -14.54 -3.73 -9.63
C PRO A 137 -14.68 -5.17 -9.05
N PHE A 138 -13.64 -5.70 -8.43
CA PHE A 138 -13.59 -7.07 -7.92
C PHE A 138 -13.16 -7.11 -6.44
N GLN A 139 -13.35 -8.26 -5.80
CA GLN A 139 -12.81 -8.52 -4.48
C GLN A 139 -11.30 -8.76 -4.56
N PHE A 140 -10.53 -8.17 -3.66
CA PHE A 140 -9.08 -8.33 -3.57
C PHE A 140 -8.62 -8.43 -2.12
N ARG A 141 -7.37 -8.82 -1.92
CA ARG A 141 -6.68 -8.74 -0.64
C ARG A 141 -5.59 -7.68 -0.70
N ILE A 142 -5.35 -7.01 0.42
CA ILE A 142 -4.26 -6.03 0.55
C ILE A 142 -3.20 -6.58 1.48
N ILE A 143 -1.93 -6.38 1.13
CA ILE A 143 -0.82 -6.58 2.07
C ILE A 143 -0.70 -5.34 2.94
N PHE A 144 -0.71 -5.52 4.25
CA PHE A 144 -0.60 -4.44 5.21
C PHE A 144 0.39 -4.75 6.34
N LYS A 145 0.88 -3.69 7.00
CA LYS A 145 1.83 -3.79 8.11
C LYS A 145 1.11 -4.16 9.41
N SER A 146 1.77 -4.99 10.22
CA SER A 146 1.24 -5.45 11.52
C SER A 146 0.88 -4.32 12.48
N GLU A 147 1.54 -3.16 12.37
CA GLU A 147 1.27 -1.98 13.20
C GLU A 147 -0.16 -1.45 13.04
N LEU A 148 -0.79 -1.67 11.87
CA LEU A 148 -2.18 -1.27 11.63
C LEU A 148 -3.19 -2.05 12.48
N LEU A 149 -2.80 -3.21 13.02
CA LEU A 149 -3.65 -3.98 13.94
C LEU A 149 -3.90 -3.27 15.27
N ALA A 150 -3.06 -2.29 15.63
CA ALA A 150 -3.23 -1.50 16.85
C ALA A 150 -4.38 -0.48 16.77
N TYR A 151 -4.83 -0.14 15.55
CA TYR A 151 -5.93 0.83 15.40
C TYR A 151 -7.29 0.17 15.62
N PRO A 152 -8.11 0.66 16.56
CA PRO A 152 -9.46 0.14 16.79
C PRO A 152 -10.30 0.18 15.52
N PHE A 153 -11.28 -0.71 15.40
CA PHE A 153 -12.16 -0.91 14.24
C PHE A 153 -11.41 -1.28 12.96
N VAL A 154 -10.42 -0.49 12.52
CA VAL A 154 -9.62 -0.74 11.32
C VAL A 154 -8.80 -2.02 11.48
N GLY A 155 -8.04 -2.15 12.56
CA GLY A 155 -7.21 -3.35 12.83
C GLY A 155 -8.06 -4.59 13.03
N TRP A 156 -9.19 -4.49 13.74
CA TRP A 156 -10.12 -5.59 13.93
C TRP A 156 -10.75 -6.04 12.61
N HIS A 157 -11.16 -5.09 11.76
CA HIS A 157 -11.65 -5.37 10.41
C HIS A 157 -10.58 -6.06 9.57
N LEU A 158 -9.35 -5.52 9.51
CA LEU A 158 -8.24 -6.11 8.75
C LEU A 158 -7.94 -7.55 9.18
N LYS A 159 -7.95 -7.82 10.50
CA LYS A 159 -7.74 -9.17 11.04
C LYS A 159 -8.82 -10.15 10.61
N ARG A 160 -10.08 -9.70 10.55
CA ARG A 160 -11.24 -10.56 10.24
C ARG A 160 -11.52 -10.69 8.75
N SER A 161 -11.15 -9.68 7.94
CA SER A 161 -11.48 -9.62 6.50
C SER A 161 -10.56 -10.46 5.61
N GLY A 162 -9.60 -11.21 6.20
CA GLY A 162 -8.68 -12.07 5.45
C GLY A 162 -7.60 -11.31 4.68
N GLN A 163 -7.33 -10.06 5.06
CA GLN A 163 -6.21 -9.29 4.51
C GLN A 163 -4.86 -9.90 4.93
N VAL A 164 -3.79 -9.61 4.21
CA VAL A 164 -2.48 -10.21 4.40
C VAL A 164 -1.62 -9.34 5.32
N CYS A 165 -1.46 -9.76 6.58
CA CYS A 165 -0.64 -9.04 7.56
C CYS A 165 0.83 -9.43 7.42
N ILE A 166 1.72 -8.45 7.25
CA ILE A 166 3.18 -8.65 7.20
C ILE A 166 3.83 -7.90 8.35
N ASN A 167 4.72 -8.58 9.06
CA ASN A 167 5.64 -7.98 10.01
C ASN A 167 6.99 -7.77 9.30
N GLN A 168 7.33 -6.53 9.00
CA GLN A 168 8.59 -6.19 8.30
C GLN A 168 9.82 -6.35 9.21
N GLN A 169 9.65 -6.25 10.53
CA GLN A 169 10.74 -6.41 11.50
C GLN A 169 11.03 -7.88 11.81
N ASN A 170 10.04 -8.76 11.63
CA ASN A 170 10.17 -10.20 11.82
C ASN A 170 9.55 -10.95 10.63
N PRO A 171 10.32 -11.16 9.53
CA PRO A 171 9.81 -11.86 8.35
C PRO A 171 9.35 -13.29 8.64
N ALA A 172 9.93 -13.97 9.61
CA ALA A 172 9.54 -15.33 10.00
C ALA A 172 8.08 -15.37 10.51
N ALA A 173 7.64 -14.33 11.23
CA ALA A 173 6.25 -14.21 11.68
C ALA A 173 5.26 -14.04 10.52
N SER A 174 5.73 -13.65 9.33
CA SER A 174 4.91 -13.42 8.13
C SER A 174 4.72 -14.67 7.27
N ILE A 175 5.38 -15.79 7.56
CA ILE A 175 5.32 -17.02 6.73
C ILE A 175 3.88 -17.50 6.54
N GLY A 176 3.08 -17.48 7.60
CA GLY A 176 1.67 -17.87 7.55
C GLY A 176 0.84 -16.96 6.63
N ALA A 177 1.09 -15.65 6.69
CA ALA A 177 0.45 -14.64 5.83
C ALA A 177 0.85 -14.83 4.37
N ILE A 178 2.13 -15.05 4.09
CA ILE A 178 2.65 -15.35 2.74
C ILE A 178 1.99 -16.60 2.15
N LYS A 179 1.89 -17.69 2.92
CA LYS A 179 1.19 -18.91 2.50
C LYS A 179 -0.29 -18.65 2.22
N SER A 180 -0.94 -17.79 3.01
CA SER A 180 -2.33 -17.39 2.81
C SER A 180 -2.52 -16.56 1.55
N ALA A 181 -1.62 -15.60 1.28
CA ALA A 181 -1.61 -14.80 0.07
C ALA A 181 -1.45 -15.66 -1.19
N LEU A 182 -0.52 -16.62 -1.18
CA LEU A 182 -0.32 -17.56 -2.29
C LEU A 182 -1.57 -18.41 -2.54
N ARG A 183 -2.25 -18.90 -1.47
CA ARG A 183 -3.52 -19.61 -1.64
C ARG A 183 -4.60 -18.73 -2.25
N SER A 184 -4.68 -17.45 -1.87
CA SER A 184 -5.64 -16.51 -2.43
C SER A 184 -5.41 -16.28 -3.91
N LEU A 185 -4.16 -16.02 -4.32
CA LEU A 185 -3.78 -15.86 -5.73
C LEU A 185 -4.10 -17.11 -6.58
N ARG A 186 -3.82 -18.32 -6.04
CA ARG A 186 -4.13 -19.58 -6.72
C ARG A 186 -5.63 -19.84 -6.88
N ARG A 187 -6.48 -19.21 -6.06
CA ARG A 187 -7.94 -19.26 -6.16
C ARG A 187 -8.52 -18.15 -7.03
N GLY A 188 -7.67 -17.43 -7.77
CA GLY A 188 -8.09 -16.32 -8.63
C GLY A 188 -8.44 -15.03 -7.87
N LEU A 189 -8.13 -14.94 -6.56
CA LEU A 189 -8.38 -13.73 -5.77
C LEU A 189 -7.19 -12.77 -5.88
N PRO A 190 -7.37 -11.60 -6.52
CA PRO A 190 -6.31 -10.63 -6.72
C PRO A 190 -5.69 -10.11 -5.43
N LEU A 191 -4.42 -9.71 -5.52
CA LEU A 191 -3.67 -9.12 -4.42
C LEU A 191 -3.25 -7.70 -4.78
N VAL A 192 -3.47 -6.77 -3.88
CA VAL A 192 -2.95 -5.40 -3.96
C VAL A 192 -1.74 -5.28 -3.07
N ILE A 193 -0.66 -4.75 -3.61
CA ILE A 193 0.58 -4.50 -2.89
C ILE A 193 1.00 -3.05 -3.07
N PHE A 194 1.63 -2.50 -2.04
CA PHE A 194 2.34 -1.24 -2.09
C PHE A 194 3.84 -1.54 -2.03
N PRO A 195 4.54 -1.62 -3.18
CA PRO A 195 5.92 -2.12 -3.21
C PRO A 195 6.91 -1.24 -2.47
N GLU A 196 6.57 0.02 -2.22
CA GLU A 196 7.34 0.96 -1.40
C GLU A 196 7.37 0.56 0.10
N GLY A 197 6.46 -0.32 0.52
CA GLY A 197 6.36 -0.79 1.90
C GLY A 197 5.88 0.26 2.90
N GLY A 198 5.48 1.44 2.46
CA GLY A 198 4.91 2.51 3.28
C GLY A 198 4.60 3.74 2.44
N ARG A 199 3.91 4.71 3.05
CA ARG A 199 3.61 5.99 2.38
C ARG A 199 4.87 6.82 2.19
N THR A 200 4.98 7.46 1.02
CA THR A 200 6.06 8.42 0.77
C THR A 200 5.96 9.63 1.69
N ARG A 201 7.12 10.22 2.02
CA ARG A 201 7.20 11.43 2.85
C ARG A 201 7.34 12.72 2.04
N ASP A 202 7.77 12.61 0.81
CA ASP A 202 8.13 13.72 -0.08
C ASP A 202 7.36 13.72 -1.41
N GLY A 203 6.36 12.84 -1.54
CA GLY A 203 5.55 12.69 -2.76
C GLY A 203 6.26 11.93 -3.88
N LYS A 204 7.53 11.55 -3.71
CA LYS A 204 8.29 10.79 -4.73
C LYS A 204 8.12 9.29 -4.52
N ILE A 205 8.21 8.54 -5.61
CA ILE A 205 8.24 7.08 -5.57
C ILE A 205 9.49 6.62 -4.79
N GLN A 206 9.26 5.89 -3.73
CA GLN A 206 10.33 5.33 -2.91
C GLN A 206 10.93 4.06 -3.57
N PRO A 207 12.11 3.61 -3.14
CA PRO A 207 12.66 2.33 -3.59
C PRO A 207 11.69 1.19 -3.30
N PHE A 208 11.51 0.30 -4.29
CA PHE A 208 10.63 -0.84 -4.14
C PHE A 208 11.29 -1.96 -3.35
N LEU A 209 10.54 -2.59 -2.46
CA LEU A 209 10.97 -3.76 -1.72
C LEU A 209 10.90 -4.98 -2.65
N PRO A 210 12.03 -5.64 -2.97
CA PRO A 210 12.03 -6.80 -3.88
C PRO A 210 11.08 -7.90 -3.43
N GLY A 211 10.96 -8.12 -2.13
CA GLY A 211 10.03 -9.09 -1.54
C GLY A 211 8.55 -8.88 -1.89
N ALA A 212 8.15 -7.67 -2.31
CA ALA A 212 6.78 -7.40 -2.76
C ALA A 212 6.40 -8.25 -3.98
N PHE A 213 7.36 -8.52 -4.88
CA PHE A 213 7.13 -9.25 -6.13
C PHE A 213 7.33 -10.76 -6.01
N PHE A 214 7.92 -11.23 -4.92
CA PHE A 214 8.10 -12.64 -4.62
C PHE A 214 6.78 -13.44 -4.73
N LEU A 215 5.68 -12.88 -4.22
CA LEU A 215 4.37 -13.54 -4.26
C LEU A 215 3.85 -13.68 -5.70
N ALA A 216 4.02 -12.65 -6.52
CA ALA A 216 3.61 -12.66 -7.93
C ALA A 216 4.38 -13.74 -8.70
N ILE A 217 5.70 -13.77 -8.56
CA ILE A 217 6.57 -14.77 -9.22
C ILE A 217 6.23 -16.19 -8.75
N LYS A 218 6.10 -16.42 -7.43
CA LYS A 218 5.76 -17.75 -6.89
C LYS A 218 4.37 -18.24 -7.29
N ALA A 219 3.44 -17.34 -7.54
CA ALA A 219 2.10 -17.65 -8.02
C ALA A 219 2.02 -17.67 -9.55
N GLN A 220 3.07 -17.26 -10.27
CA GLN A 220 3.07 -17.01 -11.72
C GLN A 220 1.92 -16.07 -12.11
N ALA A 221 1.70 -15.03 -11.28
CA ALA A 221 0.61 -14.07 -11.42
C ALA A 221 1.11 -12.82 -12.12
N ASP A 222 0.38 -12.34 -13.12
CA ASP A 222 0.71 -11.09 -13.79
C ASP A 222 0.67 -9.91 -12.82
N ILE A 223 1.56 -8.95 -13.02
CA ILE A 223 1.64 -7.73 -12.22
C ILE A 223 1.05 -6.58 -13.02
N VAL A 224 0.04 -5.91 -12.47
CA VAL A 224 -0.57 -4.71 -13.07
C VAL A 224 -0.05 -3.49 -12.30
N PRO A 225 0.77 -2.62 -12.94
CA PRO A 225 1.24 -1.40 -12.32
C PRO A 225 0.12 -0.35 -12.28
N ILE A 226 -0.02 0.32 -11.13
CA ILE A 226 -0.99 1.42 -10.94
C ILE A 226 -0.27 2.62 -10.32
N ALA A 227 -0.42 3.78 -10.93
CA ALA A 227 -0.03 5.05 -10.36
C ALA A 227 -1.27 5.82 -9.88
N LEU A 228 -1.29 6.20 -8.60
CA LEU A 228 -2.25 7.13 -8.03
C LEU A 228 -1.59 8.53 -8.02
N VAL A 229 -2.11 9.42 -8.84
CA VAL A 229 -1.53 10.75 -9.05
C VAL A 229 -2.25 11.77 -8.17
N ASP A 230 -1.48 12.70 -7.59
CA ASP A 230 -1.92 13.80 -6.71
C ASP A 230 -2.48 13.38 -5.34
N THR A 231 -2.37 12.11 -4.94
CA THR A 231 -2.87 11.66 -3.64
C THR A 231 -2.01 12.12 -2.46
N PHE A 232 -0.74 12.45 -2.70
CA PHE A 232 0.15 13.00 -1.68
C PHE A 232 -0.39 14.33 -1.10
N ASP A 233 -0.79 15.25 -1.98
CA ASP A 233 -1.32 16.54 -1.57
C ASP A 233 -2.75 16.47 -1.03
N LEU A 234 -3.50 15.42 -1.36
CA LEU A 234 -4.87 15.20 -0.89
C LEU A 234 -4.93 15.06 0.64
N LEU A 235 -4.06 14.25 1.21
CA LEU A 235 -3.94 14.06 2.66
C LEU A 235 -2.49 13.78 3.02
N PRO A 236 -1.70 14.83 3.33
CA PRO A 236 -0.31 14.67 3.74
C PRO A 236 -0.18 13.80 4.98
N MET A 237 0.94 13.07 5.07
CA MET A 237 1.22 12.20 6.20
C MET A 237 1.19 12.97 7.53
N ASN A 238 0.67 12.33 8.58
CA ASN A 238 0.56 12.87 9.94
C ASN A 238 -0.32 14.12 10.06
N THR A 239 -1.21 14.37 9.11
CA THR A 239 -2.22 15.43 9.18
C THR A 239 -3.62 14.87 9.02
N TYR A 240 -4.63 15.66 9.42
CA TYR A 240 -6.03 15.44 9.08
C TYR A 240 -6.54 16.51 8.10
N HIS A 241 -5.62 17.26 7.49
CA HIS A 241 -5.96 18.30 6.53
C HIS A 241 -6.23 17.70 5.15
N ILE A 242 -7.47 17.36 4.88
CA ILE A 242 -7.94 16.82 3.60
C ILE A 242 -8.15 17.97 2.62
N ARG A 243 -7.43 17.93 1.49
CA ARG A 243 -7.48 18.92 0.43
C ARG A 243 -8.30 18.37 -0.72
N CYS A 244 -9.41 19.05 -1.08
CA CYS A 244 -10.23 18.65 -2.22
C CYS A 244 -9.49 18.99 -3.51
N GLN A 245 -9.19 17.97 -4.34
CA GLN A 245 -8.53 18.14 -5.64
C GLN A 245 -8.84 16.99 -6.58
N PRO A 246 -8.76 17.20 -7.91
CA PRO A 246 -8.86 16.13 -8.88
C PRO A 246 -7.71 15.14 -8.73
N LEU A 247 -8.00 13.86 -8.87
CA LEU A 247 -7.06 12.77 -8.77
C LEU A 247 -7.09 11.94 -10.04
N GLU A 248 -6.02 11.19 -10.29
CA GLU A 248 -5.99 10.23 -11.38
C GLU A 248 -5.54 8.85 -10.89
N MET A 249 -6.21 7.81 -11.35
CA MET A 249 -5.78 6.43 -11.24
C MET A 249 -5.37 5.94 -12.62
N ARG A 250 -4.09 5.71 -12.83
CA ARG A 250 -3.52 5.29 -14.11
C ARG A 250 -3.09 3.84 -14.01
N VAL A 251 -3.64 3.00 -14.87
CA VAL A 251 -3.44 1.56 -14.88
C VAL A 251 -2.65 1.17 -16.12
N GLY A 252 -1.47 0.60 -15.91
CA GLY A 252 -0.59 0.16 -16.99
C GLY A 252 -0.92 -1.24 -17.48
N GLU A 253 -0.19 -1.66 -18.51
CA GLU A 253 -0.30 -2.99 -19.09
C GLU A 253 0.18 -4.06 -18.09
N PRO A 254 -0.46 -5.24 -18.06
CA PRO A 254 -0.02 -6.35 -17.25
C PRO A 254 1.39 -6.83 -17.63
N ILE A 255 2.25 -6.98 -16.65
CA ILE A 255 3.62 -7.51 -16.78
C ILE A 255 3.57 -8.98 -16.40
N SER A 256 3.89 -9.87 -17.36
CA SER A 256 3.84 -11.30 -17.12
C SER A 256 4.99 -11.79 -16.25
N THR A 257 4.67 -12.67 -15.30
CA THR A 257 5.67 -13.40 -14.49
C THR A 257 5.81 -14.86 -14.91
N ALA A 258 5.18 -15.26 -16.03
CA ALA A 258 5.23 -16.64 -16.51
C ALA A 258 6.66 -17.08 -16.81
N GLY A 259 7.09 -18.21 -16.24
CA GLY A 259 8.43 -18.76 -16.39
C GLY A 259 9.51 -18.06 -15.57
N LEU A 260 9.20 -16.97 -14.88
CA LEU A 260 10.15 -16.29 -14.01
C LEU A 260 10.34 -17.04 -12.68
N THR A 261 11.56 -16.92 -12.15
CA THR A 261 11.99 -17.52 -10.88
C THR A 261 12.21 -16.44 -9.82
N VAL A 262 12.41 -16.86 -8.57
CA VAL A 262 12.70 -15.92 -7.47
C VAL A 262 13.99 -15.13 -7.70
N GLN A 263 14.90 -15.65 -8.52
CA GLN A 263 16.14 -14.96 -8.90
C GLN A 263 15.89 -13.73 -9.79
N ASP A 264 14.72 -13.68 -10.46
CA ASP A 264 14.33 -12.56 -11.32
C ASP A 264 13.64 -11.42 -10.55
N THR A 265 13.54 -11.51 -9.21
CA THR A 265 12.78 -10.57 -8.38
C THR A 265 13.25 -9.12 -8.56
N ASP A 266 14.56 -8.87 -8.60
CA ASP A 266 15.11 -7.52 -8.78
C ASP A 266 14.81 -6.95 -10.16
N LYS A 267 14.89 -7.78 -11.20
CA LYS A 267 14.53 -7.41 -12.58
C LYS A 267 13.06 -7.05 -12.68
N VAL A 268 12.19 -7.87 -12.09
CA VAL A 268 10.74 -7.59 -12.03
C VAL A 268 10.46 -6.29 -11.29
N SER A 269 11.12 -6.09 -10.14
CA SER A 269 11.01 -4.86 -9.35
C SER A 269 11.37 -3.62 -10.17
N ALA A 270 12.49 -3.65 -10.88
CA ALA A 270 12.94 -2.55 -11.73
C ALA A 270 11.96 -2.29 -12.90
N THR A 271 11.45 -3.34 -13.54
CA THR A 271 10.49 -3.23 -14.65
C THR A 271 9.18 -2.61 -14.18
N VAL A 272 8.63 -3.08 -13.05
CA VAL A 272 7.37 -2.55 -12.50
C VAL A 272 7.56 -1.09 -12.04
N LYS A 273 8.71 -0.76 -11.45
CA LYS A 273 9.02 0.61 -11.03
C LYS A 273 9.06 1.54 -12.23
N ALA A 274 9.77 1.20 -13.29
CA ALA A 274 9.85 2.00 -14.52
C ALA A 274 8.46 2.21 -15.15
N ALA A 275 7.61 1.18 -15.16
CA ALA A 275 6.24 1.29 -15.64
C ALA A 275 5.41 2.27 -14.80
N ILE A 276 5.51 2.22 -13.47
CA ILE A 276 4.81 3.14 -12.56
C ILE A 276 5.33 4.58 -12.72
N GLU A 277 6.65 4.78 -12.85
CA GLU A 277 7.26 6.09 -13.11
C GLU A 277 6.75 6.70 -14.41
N THR A 278 6.65 5.89 -15.46
CA THR A 278 6.07 6.31 -16.76
C THR A 278 4.60 6.73 -16.60
N LEU A 279 3.79 5.94 -15.88
CA LEU A 279 2.40 6.28 -15.61
C LEU A 279 2.28 7.59 -14.81
N GLN A 280 3.14 7.80 -13.81
CA GLN A 280 3.10 8.98 -12.96
C GLN A 280 3.52 10.25 -13.71
N SER A 281 4.51 10.17 -14.61
CA SER A 281 5.03 11.30 -15.38
C SER A 281 4.21 11.66 -16.63
N ALA A 282 3.25 10.81 -17.03
CA ALA A 282 2.40 11.08 -18.18
C ALA A 282 1.60 12.40 -17.99
N PRO A 283 1.30 13.14 -19.06
CA PRO A 283 0.48 14.35 -18.98
C PRO A 283 -0.87 14.10 -18.31
N ARG A 284 -1.39 15.12 -17.63
CA ARG A 284 -2.73 15.01 -17.01
C ARG A 284 -3.82 14.78 -18.06
N MET A 285 -4.79 13.96 -17.70
CA MET A 285 -6.00 13.79 -18.51
C MET A 285 -6.83 15.08 -18.48
N MET A 286 -7.07 15.67 -19.64
CA MET A 286 -7.95 16.83 -19.78
C MET A 286 -9.39 16.49 -19.43
#